data_c953eed6aa099c30944774b5abac8914
#
_entry.id   c953eed6aa099c30944774b5abac8914
#
_cell.length_a   1.000
_cell.length_b   1.000
_cell.length_c   1.000
_cell.angle_alpha   90.00
_cell.angle_beta   90.00
_cell.angle_gamma   90.00
#
_symmetry.space_group_name_H-M   'P 1'
#
loop_
_entity.id
_entity.type
_entity.pdbx_description
1 polymer ?
#
loop_
_entity_poly.entity_id
_entity_poly.type
_entity_poly.pdbx_seq_one_letter_code
_entity_poly.pdbx_strand_id
1 'polypeptide(L)'
;MKNLQFLWGDLPGSAEEQAWLESRFAEPSVQDYYEALAAAAYGKPQSMAELINLSAQLYRFEVYYGMDTPQKLGRYIATERAHTKNDLLPFLDLRGIGEAYAQNKGGVFIENGYAEPGYAIRQLYNGSNLAQLPKNGWAVRMKLASQFCPEGVWIDFPSVDPITGQDSPAMVLGELGVRRLSRCTLLDAQCRFANIVELVEQYDSVEELYRACQDFGYIWEEQGQGSDFFEERWLAAMELEQCDRLDFAMDIAFNLNCYEFIPGESKLEDYGRKLVRRKGFFDGESLLAEYFDYKGYAMAKVEEQELEPCGNGFVKRNHRDFIREFSTEKLPELTLE
;
A
#
# COMPACT_ATOMS: atom_id res chain seq x y z
N MET A 1 -19.28 -11.98 -3.44
CA MET A 1 -18.50 -10.92 -2.78
C MET A 1 -18.36 -11.29 -1.30
N LYS A 2 -17.13 -11.40 -0.78
CA LYS A 2 -16.88 -11.72 0.63
C LYS A 2 -17.27 -10.50 1.46
N ASN A 3 -18.16 -10.68 2.45
CA ASN A 3 -18.66 -9.61 3.33
C ASN A 3 -18.01 -9.75 4.70
N LEU A 4 -17.40 -8.67 5.20
CA LEU A 4 -16.73 -8.60 6.50
C LEU A 4 -17.60 -7.96 7.60
N GLN A 5 -18.84 -7.57 7.29
CA GLN A 5 -19.73 -6.87 8.24
C GLN A 5 -19.97 -7.66 9.54
N PHE A 6 -19.87 -8.98 9.51
CA PHE A 6 -19.97 -9.81 10.72
C PHE A 6 -18.88 -9.55 11.76
N LEU A 7 -17.76 -8.93 11.36
CA LEU A 7 -16.66 -8.60 12.27
C LEU A 7 -17.02 -7.46 13.24
N TRP A 8 -17.96 -6.57 12.85
CA TRP A 8 -18.33 -5.42 13.69
C TRP A 8 -19.82 -5.27 13.97
N GLY A 9 -20.67 -6.11 13.38
CA GLY A 9 -22.12 -5.99 13.51
C GLY A 9 -22.64 -5.99 14.95
N ASP A 10 -21.98 -6.73 15.86
CA ASP A 10 -22.33 -6.84 17.27
C ASP A 10 -21.40 -6.04 18.20
N LEU A 11 -20.41 -5.31 17.65
CA LEU A 11 -19.48 -4.54 18.47
C LEU A 11 -20.05 -3.17 18.85
N PRO A 12 -19.88 -2.72 20.10
CA PRO A 12 -20.24 -1.36 20.48
C PRO A 12 -19.33 -0.34 19.81
N GLY A 13 -19.93 0.74 19.32
CA GLY A 13 -19.20 1.84 18.66
C GLY A 13 -20.12 2.98 18.24
N SER A 14 -19.55 4.05 17.69
CA SER A 14 -20.28 5.19 17.16
C SER A 14 -20.71 4.95 15.69
N ALA A 15 -21.67 5.74 15.21
CA ALA A 15 -22.06 5.71 13.79
C ALA A 15 -20.90 6.10 12.84
N GLU A 16 -19.99 6.96 13.29
CA GLU A 16 -18.81 7.37 12.53
C GLU A 16 -17.78 6.24 12.43
N GLU A 17 -17.57 5.49 13.51
CA GLU A 17 -16.73 4.30 13.54
C GLU A 17 -17.28 3.20 12.62
N GLN A 18 -18.59 2.97 12.67
CA GLN A 18 -19.25 2.04 11.76
C GLN A 18 -19.08 2.46 10.31
N ALA A 19 -19.34 3.73 9.96
CA ALA A 19 -19.18 4.25 8.61
C ALA A 19 -17.73 4.15 8.10
N TRP A 20 -16.75 4.32 8.99
CA TRP A 20 -15.34 4.12 8.63
C TRP A 20 -15.06 2.65 8.29
N LEU A 21 -15.51 1.68 9.09
CA LEU A 21 -15.35 0.24 8.83
C LEU A 21 -16.06 -0.18 7.53
N GLU A 22 -17.28 0.31 7.30
CA GLU A 22 -18.02 0.07 6.05
C GLU A 22 -17.26 0.62 4.84
N SER A 23 -16.68 1.81 4.94
CA SER A 23 -15.86 2.41 3.89
C SER A 23 -14.56 1.64 3.67
N ARG A 24 -13.87 1.22 4.77
CA ARG A 24 -12.61 0.47 4.68
C ARG A 24 -12.77 -0.88 4.00
N PHE A 25 -13.91 -1.53 4.23
CA PHE A 25 -14.21 -2.87 3.73
C PHE A 25 -15.33 -2.92 2.69
N ALA A 26 -15.58 -1.80 1.99
CA ALA A 26 -16.60 -1.75 0.96
C ALA A 26 -16.30 -2.73 -0.20
N GLU A 27 -15.04 -2.80 -0.61
CA GLU A 27 -14.55 -3.70 -1.64
C GLU A 27 -13.18 -4.29 -1.21
N PRO A 28 -13.17 -5.23 -0.24
CA PRO A 28 -11.93 -5.80 0.25
C PRO A 28 -11.27 -6.65 -0.84
N SER A 29 -9.95 -6.55 -0.95
CA SER A 29 -9.17 -7.51 -1.73
C SER A 29 -9.21 -8.90 -1.08
N VAL A 30 -8.71 -9.91 -1.77
CA VAL A 30 -8.54 -11.24 -1.18
C VAL A 30 -7.62 -11.17 0.03
N GLN A 31 -6.55 -10.42 -0.08
CA GLN A 31 -5.59 -10.22 1.00
C GLN A 31 -6.23 -9.50 2.19
N ASP A 32 -6.87 -8.34 1.97
CA ASP A 32 -7.59 -7.59 3.01
C ASP A 32 -8.60 -8.47 3.76
N TYR A 33 -9.31 -9.34 3.04
CA TYR A 33 -10.29 -10.25 3.65
C TYR A 33 -9.64 -11.20 4.67
N TYR A 34 -8.58 -11.90 4.29
CA TYR A 34 -7.90 -12.85 5.17
C TYR A 34 -7.12 -12.16 6.28
N GLU A 35 -6.49 -11.03 6.00
CA GLU A 35 -5.82 -10.22 7.02
C GLU A 35 -6.82 -9.65 8.06
N ALA A 36 -8.02 -9.23 7.63
CA ALA A 36 -9.07 -8.80 8.54
C ALA A 36 -9.57 -9.94 9.44
N LEU A 37 -9.75 -11.15 8.88
CA LEU A 37 -10.05 -12.34 9.69
C LEU A 37 -8.94 -12.64 10.70
N ALA A 38 -7.69 -12.55 10.27
CA ALA A 38 -6.52 -12.75 11.12
C ALA A 38 -6.47 -11.73 12.27
N ALA A 39 -6.63 -10.45 11.93
CA ALA A 39 -6.62 -9.35 12.88
C ALA A 39 -7.73 -9.50 13.94
N ALA A 40 -8.94 -9.84 13.53
CA ALA A 40 -10.07 -10.06 14.41
C ALA A 40 -9.88 -11.31 15.31
N ALA A 41 -9.41 -12.42 14.72
CA ALA A 41 -9.15 -13.66 15.47
C ALA A 41 -8.01 -13.51 16.50
N TYR A 42 -6.98 -12.76 16.13
CA TYR A 42 -5.83 -12.45 16.99
C TYR A 42 -6.20 -11.46 18.10
N GLY A 43 -6.74 -10.30 17.73
CA GLY A 43 -6.99 -9.19 18.62
C GLY A 43 -8.25 -9.35 19.48
N LYS A 44 -9.22 -10.17 19.05
CA LYS A 44 -10.51 -10.38 19.72
C LYS A 44 -11.16 -9.07 20.16
N PRO A 45 -11.38 -8.11 19.25
CA PRO A 45 -11.82 -6.77 19.59
C PRO A 45 -13.14 -6.80 20.33
N GLN A 46 -13.28 -5.95 21.35
CA GLN A 46 -14.49 -5.79 22.15
C GLN A 46 -15.27 -4.52 21.80
N SER A 47 -14.73 -3.71 20.86
CA SER A 47 -15.34 -2.48 20.37
C SER A 47 -14.93 -2.20 18.93
N MET A 48 -15.72 -1.36 18.23
CA MET A 48 -15.34 -0.89 16.88
C MET A 48 -14.02 -0.12 16.90
N ALA A 49 -13.74 0.64 17.96
CA ALA A 49 -12.48 1.34 18.13
C ALA A 49 -11.26 0.40 18.13
N GLU A 50 -11.35 -0.74 18.80
CA GLU A 50 -10.31 -1.76 18.79
C GLU A 50 -10.18 -2.42 17.42
N LEU A 51 -11.30 -2.73 16.76
CA LEU A 51 -11.28 -3.28 15.42
C LEU A 51 -10.70 -2.28 14.39
N ILE A 52 -10.99 -0.99 14.52
CA ILE A 52 -10.41 0.07 13.69
C ILE A 52 -8.89 0.11 13.84
N ASN A 53 -8.38 0.02 15.07
CA ASN A 53 -6.92 -0.05 15.30
C ASN A 53 -6.26 -1.23 14.59
N LEU A 54 -6.90 -2.39 14.59
CA LEU A 54 -6.43 -3.57 13.87
C LEU A 54 -6.53 -3.38 12.35
N SER A 55 -7.69 -2.90 11.89
CA SER A 55 -8.00 -2.74 10.45
C SER A 55 -7.15 -1.68 9.74
N ALA A 56 -6.66 -0.68 10.48
CA ALA A 56 -5.72 0.32 9.95
C ALA A 56 -4.29 -0.22 9.77
N GLN A 57 -4.02 -1.46 10.19
CA GLN A 57 -2.68 -2.06 10.20
C GLN A 57 -2.69 -3.51 9.69
N LEU A 58 -3.56 -3.88 8.76
CA LEU A 58 -3.70 -5.25 8.27
C LEU A 58 -2.38 -5.81 7.73
N TYR A 59 -1.57 -5.00 7.08
CA TYR A 59 -0.23 -5.33 6.58
C TYR A 59 0.75 -5.87 7.65
N ARG A 60 0.38 -5.79 8.94
CA ARG A 60 1.19 -6.35 10.05
C ARG A 60 0.92 -7.82 10.31
N PHE A 61 -0.03 -8.42 9.62
CA PHE A 61 -0.34 -9.83 9.71
C PHE A 61 0.18 -10.57 8.49
N GLU A 62 0.98 -11.60 8.72
CA GLU A 62 1.38 -12.54 7.68
C GLU A 62 0.37 -13.68 7.60
N VAL A 63 -0.26 -13.86 6.44
CA VAL A 63 -1.29 -14.88 6.24
C VAL A 63 -0.80 -16.00 5.33
N TYR A 64 -0.71 -17.19 5.87
CA TYR A 64 -0.29 -18.42 5.18
C TYR A 64 -1.51 -19.14 4.64
N TYR A 65 -1.84 -18.87 3.37
CA TYR A 65 -3.01 -19.39 2.71
C TYR A 65 -2.97 -20.92 2.54
N GLY A 66 -4.10 -21.58 2.78
CA GLY A 66 -4.21 -23.04 2.71
C GLY A 66 -3.67 -23.79 3.93
N MET A 67 -3.09 -23.10 4.92
CA MET A 67 -2.53 -23.67 6.15
C MET A 67 -3.54 -23.62 7.31
N ASP A 68 -4.78 -23.99 7.06
CA ASP A 68 -5.93 -23.89 7.96
C ASP A 68 -5.96 -24.91 9.12
N THR A 69 -5.01 -25.83 9.13
CA THR A 69 -4.88 -26.84 10.19
C THR A 69 -3.44 -27.00 10.67
N PRO A 70 -3.22 -27.39 11.94
CA PRO A 70 -1.87 -27.66 12.45
C PRO A 70 -1.08 -28.65 11.59
N GLN A 71 -1.76 -29.67 11.06
CA GLN A 71 -1.10 -30.66 10.22
C GLN A 71 -0.61 -30.09 8.89
N LYS A 72 -1.38 -29.21 8.23
CA LYS A 72 -0.98 -28.54 7.00
C LYS A 72 0.16 -27.57 7.27
N LEU A 73 0.05 -26.77 8.35
CA LEU A 73 1.11 -25.87 8.79
C LEU A 73 2.40 -26.63 9.09
N GLY A 74 2.32 -27.73 9.86
CA GLY A 74 3.49 -28.54 10.19
C GLY A 74 4.15 -29.18 8.97
N ARG A 75 3.36 -29.65 8.00
CA ARG A 75 3.89 -30.14 6.72
C ARG A 75 4.66 -29.03 6.02
N TYR A 76 4.05 -27.85 5.95
CA TYR A 76 4.66 -26.68 5.36
C TYR A 76 5.99 -26.33 6.03
N ILE A 77 6.04 -26.22 7.36
CA ILE A 77 7.26 -25.95 8.11
C ILE A 77 8.34 -27.00 7.83
N ALA A 78 7.96 -28.28 7.78
CA ALA A 78 8.89 -29.38 7.50
C ALA A 78 9.46 -29.30 6.07
N THR A 79 8.64 -29.01 5.05
CA THR A 79 9.10 -29.01 3.66
C THR A 79 9.80 -27.70 3.28
N GLU A 80 9.17 -26.56 3.51
CA GLU A 80 9.64 -25.28 2.95
C GLU A 80 10.65 -24.57 3.85
N ARG A 81 10.49 -24.65 5.17
CA ARG A 81 11.44 -24.00 6.10
C ARG A 81 12.58 -24.91 6.55
N ALA A 82 12.28 -26.18 6.86
CA ALA A 82 13.29 -27.13 7.30
C ALA A 82 13.89 -27.96 6.16
N HIS A 83 13.43 -27.77 4.91
CA HIS A 83 13.89 -28.47 3.71
C HIS A 83 13.96 -30.01 3.88
N THR A 84 13.00 -30.56 4.63
CA THR A 84 12.94 -31.99 4.89
C THR A 84 12.57 -32.76 3.63
N LYS A 85 13.30 -33.84 3.35
CA LYS A 85 13.02 -34.69 2.20
C LYS A 85 11.64 -35.36 2.34
N ASN A 86 10.92 -35.48 1.24
CA ASN A 86 9.55 -36.00 1.21
C ASN A 86 9.41 -37.43 1.76
N ASP A 87 10.45 -38.25 1.64
CA ASP A 87 10.48 -39.64 2.15
C ASP A 87 10.51 -39.71 3.69
N LEU A 88 10.92 -38.63 4.36
CA LEU A 88 10.93 -38.52 5.82
C LEU A 88 9.61 -37.98 6.41
N LEU A 89 8.78 -37.31 5.62
CA LEU A 89 7.53 -36.69 6.10
C LEU A 89 6.55 -37.70 6.77
N PRO A 90 6.42 -38.97 6.30
CA PRO A 90 5.55 -39.93 6.96
C PRO A 90 5.96 -40.32 8.39
N PHE A 91 7.21 -40.01 8.78
CA PHE A 91 7.77 -40.32 10.09
C PHE A 91 7.78 -39.11 11.06
N LEU A 92 7.24 -37.97 10.61
CA LEU A 92 7.16 -36.75 11.43
C LEU A 92 5.74 -36.59 11.99
N ASP A 93 5.67 -36.16 13.25
CA ASP A 93 4.42 -35.64 13.81
C ASP A 93 4.15 -34.23 13.27
N LEU A 94 3.61 -34.16 12.05
CA LEU A 94 3.32 -32.91 11.38
C LEU A 94 2.32 -32.03 12.16
N ARG A 95 1.38 -32.66 12.88
CA ARG A 95 0.42 -31.93 13.70
C ARG A 95 1.12 -31.26 14.89
N GLY A 96 1.94 -32.01 15.61
CA GLY A 96 2.72 -31.49 16.73
C GLY A 96 3.66 -30.36 16.32
N ILE A 97 4.32 -30.49 15.15
CA ILE A 97 5.16 -29.43 14.58
C ILE A 97 4.35 -28.16 14.34
N GLY A 98 3.17 -28.25 13.73
CA GLY A 98 2.32 -27.09 13.44
C GLY A 98 1.75 -26.45 14.71
N GLU A 99 1.33 -27.24 15.69
CA GLU A 99 0.87 -26.73 17.00
C GLU A 99 1.98 -25.99 17.75
N ALA A 100 3.17 -26.57 17.79
CA ALA A 100 4.34 -25.96 18.43
C ALA A 100 4.76 -24.66 17.72
N TYR A 101 4.75 -24.64 16.40
CA TYR A 101 5.04 -23.43 15.62
C TYR A 101 4.02 -22.32 15.91
N ALA A 102 2.73 -22.63 15.81
CA ALA A 102 1.66 -21.66 16.05
C ALA A 102 1.73 -21.09 17.49
N GLN A 103 2.03 -21.92 18.48
CA GLN A 103 2.21 -21.49 19.86
C GLN A 103 3.43 -20.57 20.02
N ASN A 104 4.56 -20.92 19.43
CA ASN A 104 5.78 -20.13 19.54
C ASN A 104 5.67 -18.76 18.84
N LYS A 105 4.96 -18.70 17.73
CA LYS A 105 4.74 -17.49 16.94
C LYS A 105 3.57 -16.64 17.45
N GLY A 106 2.72 -17.21 18.31
CA GLY A 106 1.49 -16.56 18.78
C GLY A 106 0.45 -16.34 17.68
N GLY A 107 0.50 -17.15 16.62
CA GLY A 107 -0.41 -17.02 15.50
C GLY A 107 -1.76 -17.70 15.74
N VAL A 108 -2.68 -17.52 14.81
CA VAL A 108 -4.05 -18.01 14.86
C VAL A 108 -4.43 -18.75 13.58
N PHE A 109 -5.21 -19.81 13.69
CA PHE A 109 -5.84 -20.45 12.54
C PHE A 109 -7.12 -19.69 12.18
N ILE A 110 -7.27 -19.41 10.90
CA ILE A 110 -8.45 -18.74 10.33
C ILE A 110 -9.07 -19.60 9.24
N GLU A 111 -10.21 -19.18 8.70
CA GLU A 111 -10.80 -19.83 7.54
C GLU A 111 -9.76 -19.86 6.40
N ASN A 112 -9.45 -21.07 5.93
CA ASN A 112 -8.54 -21.31 4.82
C ASN A 112 -7.09 -20.81 5.00
N GLY A 113 -6.64 -20.60 6.24
CA GLY A 113 -5.26 -20.17 6.49
C GLY A 113 -4.82 -20.21 7.94
N TYR A 114 -3.55 -19.89 8.12
CA TYR A 114 -2.92 -19.56 9.39
C TYR A 114 -2.34 -18.16 9.30
N ALA A 115 -2.43 -17.39 10.36
CA ALA A 115 -1.90 -16.04 10.39
C ALA A 115 -1.08 -15.79 11.66
N GLU A 116 -0.01 -15.02 11.52
CA GLU A 116 0.81 -14.58 12.64
C GLU A 116 1.09 -13.07 12.55
N PRO A 117 1.30 -12.37 13.68
CA PRO A 117 1.71 -10.96 13.67
C PRO A 117 3.17 -10.88 13.22
N GLY A 118 3.43 -10.26 12.07
CA GLY A 118 4.79 -9.96 11.60
C GLY A 118 5.43 -8.80 12.37
N TYR A 119 4.59 -7.85 12.84
CA TYR A 119 5.04 -6.67 13.56
C TYR A 119 4.12 -6.35 14.75
N ALA A 120 4.64 -5.58 15.72
CA ALA A 120 3.87 -5.15 16.87
C ALA A 120 2.69 -4.24 16.45
N ILE A 121 1.49 -4.57 16.90
CA ILE A 121 0.28 -3.77 16.68
C ILE A 121 0.37 -2.49 17.51
N ARG A 122 0.10 -1.34 16.90
CA ARG A 122 0.14 -0.01 17.53
C ARG A 122 -1.27 0.52 17.73
N GLN A 123 -1.43 1.40 18.70
CA GLN A 123 -2.68 2.15 18.83
C GLN A 123 -2.60 3.40 17.95
N LEU A 124 -3.30 3.36 16.80
CA LEU A 124 -3.38 4.46 15.84
C LEU A 124 -4.64 5.30 16.04
N TYR A 125 -5.75 4.68 16.35
CA TYR A 125 -7.03 5.34 16.61
C TYR A 125 -7.14 5.72 18.09
N ASN A 126 -7.41 7.00 18.36
CA ASN A 126 -7.52 7.56 19.70
C ASN A 126 -8.95 7.99 20.11
N GLY A 127 -9.95 7.64 19.27
CA GLY A 127 -11.36 8.02 19.50
C GLY A 127 -11.80 9.29 18.76
N SER A 128 -10.88 10.03 18.10
CA SER A 128 -11.21 11.31 17.44
C SER A 128 -10.53 11.54 16.08
N ASN A 129 -9.60 10.68 15.68
CA ASN A 129 -8.75 10.91 14.48
C ASN A 129 -9.08 9.98 13.30
N LEU A 130 -10.34 9.57 13.13
CA LEU A 130 -10.77 8.69 12.03
C LEU A 130 -10.35 9.21 10.64
N ALA A 131 -10.46 10.53 10.43
CA ALA A 131 -10.12 11.15 9.15
C ALA A 131 -8.61 11.07 8.81
N GLN A 132 -7.77 10.83 9.80
CA GLN A 132 -6.31 10.74 9.66
C GLN A 132 -5.82 9.30 9.48
N LEU A 133 -6.69 8.31 9.71
CA LEU A 133 -6.34 6.91 9.53
C LEU A 133 -6.29 6.54 8.05
N PRO A 134 -5.33 5.71 7.64
CA PRO A 134 -5.27 5.20 6.28
C PRO A 134 -6.54 4.38 5.98
N LYS A 135 -7.27 4.76 4.93
CA LYS A 135 -8.44 4.00 4.47
C LYS A 135 -8.07 2.78 3.63
N ASN A 136 -6.90 2.84 2.99
CA ASN A 136 -6.42 1.80 2.09
C ASN A 136 -4.97 1.46 2.45
N GLY A 137 -4.63 0.17 2.47
CA GLY A 137 -3.26 -0.31 2.65
C GLY A 137 -2.48 -0.49 1.33
N TRP A 138 -3.15 -0.37 0.19
CA TRP A 138 -2.57 -0.63 -1.13
C TRP A 138 -2.08 0.65 -1.82
N ALA A 139 -1.04 0.53 -2.61
CA ALA A 139 -0.54 1.58 -3.50
C ALA A 139 -1.15 1.49 -4.89
N VAL A 140 -1.32 0.27 -5.38
CA VAL A 140 -1.98 -0.07 -6.62
C VAL A 140 -2.73 -1.40 -6.43
N ARG A 141 -3.85 -1.58 -7.13
CA ARG A 141 -4.61 -2.83 -7.11
C ARG A 141 -5.27 -3.11 -8.46
N MET A 142 -5.54 -4.38 -8.73
CA MET A 142 -6.28 -4.80 -9.91
C MET A 142 -7.42 -5.76 -9.56
N LYS A 143 -8.51 -5.71 -10.33
CA LYS A 143 -9.66 -6.61 -10.20
C LYS A 143 -9.64 -7.62 -11.32
N LEU A 144 -9.50 -8.88 -10.98
CA LEU A 144 -9.47 -9.99 -11.91
C LEU A 144 -10.72 -10.85 -11.79
N ALA A 145 -11.24 -11.31 -12.94
CA ALA A 145 -12.34 -12.24 -13.03
C ALA A 145 -11.92 -13.52 -13.76
N SER A 146 -12.73 -14.57 -13.62
CA SER A 146 -12.63 -15.80 -14.41
C SER A 146 -14.01 -16.30 -14.80
N GLN A 147 -14.08 -17.36 -15.62
CA GLN A 147 -15.33 -18.02 -15.93
C GLN A 147 -16.03 -18.62 -14.69
N PHE A 148 -15.29 -18.87 -13.60
CA PHE A 148 -15.82 -19.44 -12.35
C PHE A 148 -16.17 -18.36 -11.32
N CYS A 149 -15.63 -17.14 -11.47
CA CYS A 149 -15.88 -15.98 -10.64
C CYS A 149 -16.00 -14.72 -11.53
N PRO A 150 -17.15 -14.52 -12.18
CA PRO A 150 -17.34 -13.43 -13.14
C PRO A 150 -17.42 -12.05 -12.50
N GLU A 151 -17.82 -11.95 -11.23
CA GLU A 151 -17.81 -10.69 -10.45
C GLU A 151 -16.39 -10.21 -10.11
N GLY A 152 -15.44 -11.12 -10.21
CA GLY A 152 -14.03 -10.85 -9.95
C GLY A 152 -13.68 -10.60 -8.50
N VAL A 153 -12.37 -10.62 -8.23
CA VAL A 153 -11.78 -10.33 -6.93
C VAL A 153 -10.67 -9.29 -7.07
N TRP A 154 -10.50 -8.46 -6.06
CA TRP A 154 -9.41 -7.52 -5.99
C TRP A 154 -8.13 -8.21 -5.50
N ILE A 155 -7.00 -7.79 -6.05
CA ILE A 155 -5.65 -8.09 -5.59
C ILE A 155 -4.91 -6.78 -5.33
N ASP A 156 -4.35 -6.64 -4.13
CA ASP A 156 -3.53 -5.51 -3.75
C ASP A 156 -2.05 -5.84 -3.97
N PHE A 157 -1.24 -4.82 -4.26
CA PHE A 157 0.18 -5.01 -4.55
C PHE A 157 1.07 -4.26 -3.55
N PRO A 158 2.25 -4.85 -3.22
CA PRO A 158 2.78 -6.09 -3.79
C PRO A 158 2.02 -7.32 -3.28
N SER A 159 1.78 -8.30 -4.18
CA SER A 159 1.19 -9.59 -3.84
C SER A 159 2.30 -10.61 -3.63
N VAL A 160 2.67 -10.85 -2.39
CA VAL A 160 3.81 -11.67 -2.00
C VAL A 160 3.32 -12.91 -1.28
N ASP A 161 3.88 -14.05 -1.62
CA ASP A 161 3.74 -15.25 -0.79
C ASP A 161 4.56 -15.02 0.50
N PRO A 162 3.91 -14.94 1.67
CA PRO A 162 4.58 -14.60 2.94
C PRO A 162 5.61 -15.63 3.36
N ILE A 163 5.57 -16.78 2.71
CA ILE A 163 6.37 -17.97 2.94
C ILE A 163 7.69 -17.89 2.19
N THR A 164 7.59 -17.71 0.88
CA THR A 164 8.75 -17.73 -0.02
C THR A 164 9.32 -16.34 -0.22
N GLY A 165 8.57 -15.30 0.14
CA GLY A 165 8.90 -13.91 -0.19
C GLY A 165 8.88 -13.64 -1.69
N GLN A 166 8.31 -14.55 -2.47
CA GLN A 166 8.24 -14.44 -3.93
C GLN A 166 6.87 -13.90 -4.36
N ASP A 167 6.87 -13.25 -5.50
CA ASP A 167 5.65 -12.81 -6.16
C ASP A 167 4.73 -14.00 -6.40
N SER A 168 3.52 -13.92 -5.90
CA SER A 168 2.59 -15.03 -6.02
C SER A 168 1.15 -14.57 -6.21
N PRO A 169 0.57 -14.80 -7.37
CA PRO A 169 -0.86 -14.66 -7.58
C PRO A 169 -1.67 -15.86 -7.02
N ALA A 170 -1.03 -16.80 -6.34
CA ALA A 170 -1.63 -18.09 -6.01
C ALA A 170 -2.92 -17.98 -5.20
N MET A 171 -2.99 -17.05 -4.24
CA MET A 171 -4.17 -16.79 -3.43
C MET A 171 -5.36 -16.36 -4.30
N VAL A 172 -5.12 -15.37 -5.17
CA VAL A 172 -6.15 -14.84 -6.08
C VAL A 172 -6.54 -15.85 -7.14
N LEU A 173 -5.58 -16.56 -7.74
CA LEU A 173 -5.87 -17.63 -8.70
C LEU A 173 -6.68 -18.76 -8.08
N GLY A 174 -6.43 -19.07 -6.80
CA GLY A 174 -7.23 -20.04 -6.03
C GLY A 174 -8.68 -19.59 -5.87
N GLU A 175 -8.92 -18.33 -5.50
CA GLU A 175 -10.28 -17.76 -5.39
C GLU A 175 -11.00 -17.70 -6.75
N LEU A 176 -10.26 -17.43 -7.81
CA LEU A 176 -10.79 -17.38 -9.18
C LEU A 176 -10.98 -18.78 -9.79
N GLY A 177 -10.55 -19.86 -9.13
CA GLY A 177 -10.65 -21.24 -9.61
C GLY A 177 -9.80 -21.53 -10.85
N VAL A 178 -8.73 -20.75 -11.08
CA VAL A 178 -7.83 -20.89 -12.24
C VAL A 178 -6.37 -21.07 -11.79
N ARG A 179 -5.51 -21.44 -12.71
CA ARG A 179 -4.09 -21.72 -12.41
C ARG A 179 -3.10 -20.74 -13.03
N ARG A 180 -3.56 -19.81 -13.86
CA ARG A 180 -2.70 -18.87 -14.61
C ARG A 180 -3.41 -17.55 -14.83
N LEU A 181 -2.68 -16.45 -14.77
CA LEU A 181 -3.18 -15.11 -15.07
C LEU A 181 -3.77 -14.99 -16.48
N SER A 182 -3.20 -15.68 -17.47
CA SER A 182 -3.72 -15.71 -18.84
C SER A 182 -5.14 -16.31 -18.99
N ARG A 183 -5.71 -16.84 -17.92
CA ARG A 183 -7.11 -17.30 -17.84
C ARG A 183 -8.02 -16.32 -17.11
N CYS A 184 -7.47 -15.21 -16.67
CA CYS A 184 -8.20 -14.15 -16.01
C CYS A 184 -8.58 -13.06 -17.03
N THR A 185 -9.67 -12.37 -16.73
CA THR A 185 -10.08 -11.14 -17.41
C THR A 185 -9.88 -9.99 -16.44
N LEU A 186 -9.21 -8.94 -16.89
CA LEU A 186 -9.08 -7.70 -16.13
C LEU A 186 -10.42 -6.95 -16.17
N LEU A 187 -10.98 -6.64 -15.00
CA LEU A 187 -12.20 -5.85 -14.87
C LEU A 187 -11.93 -4.40 -14.54
N ASP A 188 -10.93 -4.14 -13.69
CA ASP A 188 -10.58 -2.80 -13.22
C ASP A 188 -9.14 -2.79 -12.68
N ALA A 189 -8.51 -1.62 -12.66
CA ALA A 189 -7.23 -1.38 -11.99
C ALA A 189 -7.21 0.04 -11.41
N GLN A 190 -6.69 0.18 -10.18
CA GLN A 190 -6.72 1.44 -9.45
C GLN A 190 -5.36 1.74 -8.85
N CYS A 191 -4.90 2.97 -8.99
CA CYS A 191 -3.74 3.52 -8.32
C CYS A 191 -4.16 4.49 -7.21
N ARG A 192 -3.41 4.52 -6.13
CA ARG A 192 -3.56 5.47 -5.03
C ARG A 192 -3.37 6.92 -5.47
N PHE A 193 -2.48 7.14 -6.42
CA PHE A 193 -2.26 8.46 -7.01
C PHE A 193 -3.32 8.78 -8.05
N ALA A 194 -4.12 9.82 -7.79
CA ALA A 194 -5.26 10.18 -8.63
C ALA A 194 -4.88 10.65 -10.05
N ASN A 195 -3.63 11.04 -10.27
CA ASN A 195 -3.11 11.42 -11.58
C ASN A 195 -2.69 10.22 -12.44
N ILE A 196 -2.55 9.01 -11.87
CA ILE A 196 -2.40 7.78 -12.64
C ILE A 196 -3.80 7.28 -13.01
N VAL A 197 -4.16 7.44 -14.26
CA VAL A 197 -5.47 7.09 -14.81
C VAL A 197 -5.36 6.00 -15.88
N GLU A 198 -6.48 5.36 -16.21
CA GLU A 198 -6.58 4.43 -17.34
C GLU A 198 -5.53 3.30 -17.32
N LEU A 199 -5.20 2.80 -16.12
CA LEU A 199 -4.22 1.74 -15.92
C LEU A 199 -4.45 0.52 -16.83
N VAL A 200 -5.71 0.18 -17.08
CA VAL A 200 -6.10 -0.95 -17.94
C VAL A 200 -5.61 -0.75 -19.37
N GLU A 201 -5.57 0.49 -19.84
CA GLU A 201 -5.19 0.84 -21.21
C GLU A 201 -3.68 1.05 -21.39
N GLN A 202 -2.92 1.14 -20.28
CA GLN A 202 -1.47 1.35 -20.33
C GLN A 202 -0.68 0.09 -20.68
N TYR A 203 -1.30 -1.10 -20.58
CA TYR A 203 -0.62 -2.39 -20.78
C TYR A 203 -1.40 -3.31 -21.71
N ASP A 204 -0.66 -4.08 -22.53
CA ASP A 204 -1.24 -4.95 -23.55
C ASP A 204 -1.78 -6.28 -22.99
N SER A 205 -1.41 -6.66 -21.77
CA SER A 205 -1.82 -7.91 -21.15
C SER A 205 -1.98 -7.82 -19.64
N VAL A 206 -2.79 -8.74 -19.10
CA VAL A 206 -2.98 -8.89 -17.62
C VAL A 206 -1.65 -9.20 -16.94
N GLU A 207 -0.80 -10.00 -17.58
CA GLU A 207 0.50 -10.37 -17.04
C GLU A 207 1.47 -9.19 -16.98
N GLU A 208 1.46 -8.30 -17.96
CA GLU A 208 2.30 -7.10 -17.96
C GLU A 208 1.85 -6.12 -16.90
N LEU A 209 0.54 -5.84 -16.83
CA LEU A 209 0.00 -4.98 -15.78
C LEU A 209 0.26 -5.58 -14.39
N TYR A 210 0.11 -6.91 -14.22
CA TYR A 210 0.42 -7.57 -12.95
C TYR A 210 1.86 -7.32 -12.51
N ARG A 211 2.83 -7.47 -13.41
CA ARG A 211 4.26 -7.21 -13.10
C ARG A 211 4.49 -5.74 -12.75
N ALA A 212 3.94 -4.82 -13.54
CA ALA A 212 4.08 -3.39 -13.28
C ALA A 212 3.46 -2.99 -11.93
N CYS A 213 2.29 -3.54 -11.58
CA CYS A 213 1.68 -3.35 -10.27
C CYS A 213 2.54 -3.94 -9.15
N GLN A 214 3.17 -5.09 -9.38
CA GLN A 214 4.07 -5.74 -8.43
C GLN A 214 5.31 -4.86 -8.15
N ASP A 215 5.96 -4.39 -9.22
CA ASP A 215 7.13 -3.50 -9.13
C ASP A 215 6.77 -2.19 -8.41
N PHE A 216 5.62 -1.61 -8.75
CA PHE A 216 5.12 -0.40 -8.10
C PHE A 216 4.84 -0.60 -6.61
N GLY A 217 4.24 -1.73 -6.24
CA GLY A 217 3.99 -2.11 -4.86
C GLY A 217 5.27 -2.25 -4.05
N TYR A 218 6.30 -2.89 -4.59
CA TYR A 218 7.62 -2.99 -3.95
C TYR A 218 8.30 -1.63 -3.77
N ILE A 219 8.26 -0.78 -4.79
CA ILE A 219 8.80 0.58 -4.69
C ILE A 219 8.10 1.33 -3.57
N TRP A 220 6.77 1.21 -3.48
CA TRP A 220 6.00 1.81 -2.40
C TRP A 220 6.44 1.34 -1.02
N GLU A 221 6.62 0.03 -0.82
CA GLU A 221 7.03 -0.52 0.46
C GLU A 221 8.47 -0.19 0.82
N GLU A 222 9.40 -0.38 -0.11
CA GLU A 222 10.82 -0.19 0.16
C GLU A 222 11.20 1.29 0.36
N GLN A 223 10.72 2.17 -0.51
CA GLN A 223 11.05 3.59 -0.46
C GLN A 223 10.22 4.35 0.58
N GLY A 224 8.99 3.89 0.86
CA GLY A 224 8.10 4.50 1.86
C GLY A 224 8.52 4.23 3.30
N GLN A 225 9.30 3.17 3.56
CA GLN A 225 9.73 2.81 4.90
C GLN A 225 10.78 3.78 5.45
N GLY A 226 10.36 4.58 6.44
CA GLY A 226 11.28 5.44 7.22
C GLY A 226 11.64 6.79 6.57
N SER A 227 11.02 7.16 5.48
CA SER A 227 11.18 8.48 4.86
C SER A 227 10.00 9.38 5.21
N ASP A 228 10.25 10.44 5.98
CA ASP A 228 9.26 11.49 6.19
C ASP A 228 8.88 12.13 4.86
N PHE A 229 7.57 12.31 4.64
CA PHE A 229 7.02 12.93 3.42
C PHE A 229 7.36 12.21 2.10
N PHE A 230 7.57 10.89 2.14
CA PHE A 230 7.86 10.13 0.91
C PHE A 230 6.72 10.24 -0.12
N GLU A 231 5.49 9.96 0.32
CA GLU A 231 4.31 9.98 -0.54
C GLU A 231 4.06 11.39 -1.11
N GLU A 232 4.12 12.40 -0.25
CA GLU A 232 3.90 13.78 -0.63
C GLU A 232 4.96 14.28 -1.62
N ARG A 233 6.22 13.89 -1.41
CA ARG A 233 7.33 14.25 -2.31
C ARG A 233 7.20 13.55 -3.66
N TRP A 234 6.81 12.27 -3.65
CA TRP A 234 6.58 11.51 -4.88
C TRP A 234 5.43 12.13 -5.68
N LEU A 235 4.30 12.39 -5.02
CA LEU A 235 3.15 13.06 -5.66
C LEU A 235 3.52 14.44 -6.21
N ALA A 236 4.25 15.26 -5.44
CA ALA A 236 4.71 16.56 -5.89
C ALA A 236 5.61 16.48 -7.14
N ALA A 237 6.51 15.48 -7.19
CA ALA A 237 7.35 15.25 -8.36
C ALA A 237 6.53 14.77 -9.56
N MET A 238 5.51 13.92 -9.35
CA MET A 238 4.59 13.49 -10.39
C MET A 238 3.74 14.63 -10.95
N GLU A 239 3.28 15.54 -10.08
CA GLU A 239 2.56 16.77 -10.50
C GLU A 239 3.46 17.65 -11.35
N LEU A 240 4.71 17.89 -10.94
CA LEU A 240 5.68 18.67 -11.69
C LEU A 240 5.96 18.10 -13.08
N GLU A 241 6.13 16.79 -13.19
CA GLU A 241 6.42 16.08 -14.45
C GLU A 241 5.14 15.78 -15.27
N GLN A 242 3.95 16.17 -14.79
CA GLN A 242 2.65 15.84 -15.40
C GLN A 242 2.51 14.33 -15.66
N CYS A 243 2.94 13.52 -14.69
CA CYS A 243 2.97 12.08 -14.80
C CYS A 243 1.55 11.49 -14.67
N ASP A 244 1.13 10.74 -15.67
CA ASP A 244 -0.14 10.00 -15.75
C ASP A 244 0.04 8.49 -15.96
N ARG A 245 1.30 8.02 -16.06
CA ARG A 245 1.65 6.64 -16.36
C ARG A 245 2.36 5.96 -15.19
N LEU A 246 2.01 4.68 -14.96
CA LEU A 246 2.56 3.89 -13.87
C LEU A 246 4.08 3.66 -14.00
N ASP A 247 4.55 3.35 -15.22
CA ASP A 247 5.97 3.13 -15.51
C ASP A 247 6.80 4.41 -15.24
N PHE A 248 6.31 5.57 -15.63
CA PHE A 248 7.00 6.83 -15.38
C PHE A 248 6.94 7.25 -13.90
N ALA A 249 5.84 6.94 -13.21
CA ALA A 249 5.75 7.14 -11.76
C ALA A 249 6.82 6.32 -11.01
N MET A 250 7.10 5.09 -11.45
CA MET A 250 8.18 4.27 -10.88
C MET A 250 9.56 4.90 -11.11
N ASP A 251 9.85 5.40 -12.32
CA ASP A 251 11.09 6.13 -12.58
C ASP A 251 11.23 7.37 -11.68
N ILE A 252 10.16 8.13 -11.48
CA ILE A 252 10.17 9.29 -10.57
C ILE A 252 10.51 8.85 -9.13
N ALA A 253 9.95 7.75 -8.64
CA ALA A 253 10.23 7.24 -7.30
C ALA A 253 11.71 6.90 -7.08
N PHE A 254 12.35 6.24 -8.06
CA PHE A 254 13.77 5.96 -8.02
C PHE A 254 14.65 7.21 -8.13
N ASN A 255 14.13 8.27 -8.73
CA ASN A 255 14.82 9.53 -8.95
C ASN A 255 14.33 10.66 -8.02
N LEU A 256 13.74 10.36 -6.84
CA LEU A 256 13.28 11.40 -5.91
C LEU A 256 14.41 12.35 -5.46
N ASN A 257 15.65 11.89 -5.47
CA ASN A 257 16.82 12.72 -5.20
C ASN A 257 17.07 13.80 -6.29
N CYS A 258 16.40 13.71 -7.44
CA CYS A 258 16.41 14.75 -8.50
C CYS A 258 15.43 15.89 -8.21
N TYR A 259 14.65 15.83 -7.12
CA TYR A 259 13.66 16.82 -6.75
C TYR A 259 13.95 17.41 -5.38
N GLU A 260 13.79 18.72 -5.27
CA GLU A 260 13.75 19.44 -4.00
C GLU A 260 12.29 19.69 -3.65
N PHE A 261 11.83 19.21 -2.50
CA PHE A 261 10.46 19.35 -2.04
C PHE A 261 10.38 20.07 -0.70
N ILE A 262 9.49 21.04 -0.61
CA ILE A 262 9.21 21.83 0.59
C ILE A 262 7.78 21.51 1.02
N PRO A 263 7.59 20.65 2.05
CA PRO A 263 6.26 20.19 2.47
C PRO A 263 5.48 21.27 3.24
N GLY A 264 4.15 21.14 3.21
CA GLY A 264 3.26 21.70 4.20
C GLY A 264 2.65 23.07 3.92
N GLU A 265 3.06 23.77 2.86
CA GLU A 265 2.51 25.10 2.58
C GLU A 265 2.21 25.30 1.09
N SER A 266 1.02 24.88 0.69
CA SER A 266 0.50 25.15 -0.66
C SER A 266 0.07 26.63 -0.86
N LYS A 267 -0.09 27.39 0.26
CA LYS A 267 -0.45 28.82 0.22
C LYS A 267 0.81 29.69 0.35
N LEU A 268 1.01 30.57 -0.61
CA LEU A 268 2.15 31.49 -0.65
C LEU A 268 2.30 32.32 0.64
N GLU A 269 1.19 32.76 1.25
CA GLU A 269 1.26 33.55 2.48
C GLU A 269 1.81 32.73 3.66
N ASP A 270 1.38 31.47 3.82
CA ASP A 270 1.85 30.58 4.89
C ASP A 270 3.35 30.25 4.68
N TYR A 271 3.74 30.02 3.43
CA TYR A 271 5.14 29.83 3.06
C TYR A 271 5.98 31.07 3.38
N GLY A 272 5.49 32.27 3.06
CA GLY A 272 6.16 33.53 3.39
C GLY A 272 6.34 33.73 4.90
N ARG A 273 5.32 33.43 5.71
CA ARG A 273 5.39 33.46 7.16
C ARG A 273 6.46 32.50 7.71
N LYS A 274 6.53 31.28 7.17
CA LYS A 274 7.53 30.30 7.55
C LYS A 274 8.95 30.75 7.18
N LEU A 275 9.15 31.29 6.00
CA LEU A 275 10.45 31.83 5.56
C LEU A 275 10.95 32.96 6.48
N VAL A 276 10.07 33.93 6.80
CA VAL A 276 10.39 35.05 7.69
C VAL A 276 10.77 34.56 9.08
N ARG A 277 9.98 33.63 9.65
CA ARG A 277 10.25 32.99 10.96
C ARG A 277 11.60 32.26 10.95
N ARG A 278 11.84 31.44 9.92
CA ARG A 278 13.10 30.66 9.80
C ARG A 278 14.33 31.53 9.66
N LYS A 279 14.20 32.72 9.04
CA LYS A 279 15.29 33.68 8.90
C LYS A 279 15.44 34.64 10.11
N GLY A 280 14.49 34.59 11.05
CA GLY A 280 14.54 35.42 12.25
C GLY A 280 14.50 36.94 11.96
N PHE A 281 13.80 37.36 10.90
CA PHE A 281 13.76 38.77 10.51
C PHE A 281 13.06 39.66 11.56
N PHE A 282 12.00 39.10 12.18
CA PHE A 282 11.28 39.74 13.31
C PHE A 282 10.40 38.70 13.99
N ASP A 283 10.04 38.95 15.25
CA ASP A 283 9.11 38.10 16.00
C ASP A 283 7.67 38.28 15.52
N GLY A 284 6.85 37.22 15.60
CA GLY A 284 5.46 37.22 15.12
C GLY A 284 4.55 38.25 15.82
N GLU A 285 4.95 38.77 16.99
CA GLU A 285 4.28 39.86 17.75
C GLU A 285 4.78 41.25 17.40
N SER A 286 5.75 41.36 16.50
CA SER A 286 6.29 42.65 16.06
C SER A 286 5.27 43.43 15.24
N LEU A 287 5.18 44.75 15.43
CA LEU A 287 4.38 45.64 14.59
C LEU A 287 4.69 45.45 13.09
N LEU A 288 5.93 45.12 12.75
CA LEU A 288 6.36 44.88 11.37
C LEU A 288 5.66 43.61 10.77
N ALA A 289 5.32 42.62 11.60
CA ALA A 289 4.67 41.43 11.15
C ALA A 289 3.24 41.67 10.63
N GLU A 290 2.55 42.71 11.17
CA GLU A 290 1.19 43.09 10.72
C GLU A 290 1.16 43.73 9.34
N TYR A 291 2.25 44.41 8.97
CA TYR A 291 2.37 45.19 7.72
C TYR A 291 3.27 44.54 6.67
N PHE A 292 3.77 43.33 6.94
CA PHE A 292 4.65 42.63 6.02
C PHE A 292 3.86 41.86 4.96
N ASP A 293 4.18 42.08 3.69
CA ASP A 293 3.59 41.34 2.57
C ASP A 293 4.24 39.95 2.45
N TYR A 294 3.75 39.02 3.26
CA TYR A 294 4.20 37.62 3.25
C TYR A 294 4.01 36.95 1.92
N LYS A 295 2.89 37.23 1.22
CA LYS A 295 2.59 36.66 -0.08
C LYS A 295 3.56 37.17 -1.16
N GLY A 296 3.77 38.46 -1.22
CA GLY A 296 4.71 39.07 -2.18
C GLY A 296 6.16 38.62 -1.93
N TYR A 297 6.54 38.49 -0.65
CA TYR A 297 7.86 37.95 -0.29
C TYR A 297 8.02 36.49 -0.70
N ALA A 298 6.99 35.64 -0.47
CA ALA A 298 6.99 34.27 -0.90
C ALA A 298 7.08 34.13 -2.42
N MET A 299 6.28 34.92 -3.17
CA MET A 299 6.33 34.94 -4.64
C MET A 299 7.74 35.25 -5.16
N ALA A 300 8.38 36.28 -4.63
CA ALA A 300 9.75 36.64 -5.01
C ALA A 300 10.73 35.47 -4.70
N LYS A 301 10.53 34.75 -3.58
CA LYS A 301 11.40 33.61 -3.22
C LYS A 301 11.11 32.35 -4.02
N VAL A 302 9.87 32.08 -4.39
CA VAL A 302 9.48 31.00 -5.29
C VAL A 302 10.11 31.24 -6.67
N GLU A 303 10.02 32.46 -7.20
CA GLU A 303 10.61 32.84 -8.48
C GLU A 303 12.16 32.76 -8.45
N GLU A 304 12.78 33.30 -7.40
CA GLU A 304 14.26 33.26 -7.21
C GLU A 304 14.81 31.84 -7.13
N GLN A 305 14.03 30.90 -6.57
CA GLN A 305 14.42 29.50 -6.37
C GLN A 305 13.89 28.56 -7.44
N GLU A 306 13.18 29.06 -8.43
CA GLU A 306 12.55 28.25 -9.50
C GLU A 306 11.66 27.14 -8.94
N LEU A 307 10.91 27.43 -7.85
CA LEU A 307 10.00 26.49 -7.22
C LEU A 307 8.63 26.57 -7.88
N GLU A 308 8.01 25.39 -8.11
CA GLU A 308 6.64 25.32 -8.58
C GLU A 308 5.69 24.89 -7.45
N PRO A 309 4.48 25.45 -7.36
CA PRO A 309 3.50 25.03 -6.38
C PRO A 309 2.94 23.67 -6.73
N CYS A 310 2.73 22.82 -5.73
CA CYS A 310 2.06 21.53 -5.85
C CYS A 310 1.01 21.38 -4.75
N GLY A 311 0.19 20.34 -4.81
CA GLY A 311 -0.90 20.12 -3.85
C GLY A 311 -0.49 20.13 -2.38
N ASN A 312 0.75 19.69 -2.07
CA ASN A 312 1.26 19.50 -0.71
C ASN A 312 2.43 20.45 -0.37
N GLY A 313 2.72 21.47 -1.18
CA GLY A 313 3.85 22.37 -0.94
C GLY A 313 4.45 22.99 -2.19
N PHE A 314 5.76 23.01 -2.27
CA PHE A 314 6.51 23.48 -3.42
C PHE A 314 7.56 22.45 -3.84
N VAL A 315 7.77 22.31 -5.14
CA VAL A 315 8.71 21.36 -5.71
C VAL A 315 9.51 22.00 -6.85
N LYS A 316 10.74 21.56 -7.05
CA LYS A 316 11.52 21.82 -8.26
C LYS A 316 12.41 20.66 -8.60
N ARG A 317 12.81 20.56 -9.86
CA ARG A 317 13.85 19.65 -10.30
C ARG A 317 15.23 20.27 -10.02
N ASN A 318 16.17 19.44 -9.56
CA ASN A 318 17.57 19.83 -9.43
C ASN A 318 18.38 19.38 -10.67
N HIS A 319 19.69 19.60 -10.66
CA HIS A 319 20.56 19.32 -11.82
C HIS A 319 21.09 17.88 -11.86
N ARG A 320 20.52 16.94 -11.05
CA ARG A 320 20.96 15.55 -11.08
C ARG A 320 20.38 14.84 -12.29
N ASP A 321 21.14 13.86 -12.81
CA ASP A 321 20.72 13.05 -13.92
C ASP A 321 19.53 12.18 -13.51
N PHE A 322 18.48 12.21 -14.33
CA PHE A 322 17.29 11.37 -14.16
C PHE A 322 17.44 10.10 -15.01
N ILE A 323 17.37 8.96 -14.35
CA ILE A 323 17.54 7.65 -14.99
C ILE A 323 16.16 7.06 -15.25
N ARG A 324 15.89 6.61 -16.49
CA ARG A 324 14.67 5.91 -16.86
C ARG A 324 14.95 4.42 -16.97
N GLU A 325 14.28 3.61 -16.16
CA GLU A 325 14.39 2.16 -16.18
C GLU A 325 13.08 1.49 -16.61
N PHE A 326 11.94 2.05 -16.21
CA PHE A 326 10.61 1.49 -16.46
C PHE A 326 9.91 2.11 -17.67
N SER A 327 10.04 3.42 -17.85
CA SER A 327 9.39 4.20 -18.92
C SER A 327 10.28 4.36 -20.17
N THR A 328 11.09 3.37 -20.49
CA THR A 328 11.84 3.39 -21.75
C THR A 328 10.85 3.40 -22.92
N GLU A 329 10.96 4.41 -23.80
CA GLU A 329 10.23 4.40 -25.07
C GLU A 329 10.48 3.06 -25.77
N LYS A 330 9.41 2.29 -26.04
CA LYS A 330 9.50 1.16 -26.96
C LYS A 330 9.98 1.76 -28.30
N LEU A 331 11.27 1.61 -28.60
CA LEU A 331 11.78 1.96 -29.93
C LEU A 331 10.90 1.20 -30.92
N PRO A 332 10.33 1.88 -31.94
CA PRO A 332 9.56 1.19 -32.97
C PRO A 332 10.47 0.08 -33.55
N GLU A 333 9.96 -1.15 -33.53
CA GLU A 333 10.66 -2.26 -34.20
C GLU A 333 11.02 -1.81 -35.61
N LEU A 334 12.34 -1.70 -35.87
CA LEU A 334 12.85 -1.50 -37.18
C LEU A 334 12.43 -2.74 -37.99
N THR A 335 11.33 -2.65 -38.72
CA THR A 335 10.99 -3.57 -39.78
C THR A 335 12.12 -3.45 -40.82
N LEU A 336 13.05 -4.38 -40.77
CA LEU A 336 14.01 -4.60 -41.87
C LEU A 336 13.18 -5.12 -43.04
N GLU A 337 12.93 -4.25 -44.03
CA GLU A 337 12.50 -4.65 -45.39
C GLU A 337 13.62 -5.38 -46.12
#